data_8f6b8233f75f097d1da45e23374f4902
#
_entry.id   8f6b8233f75f097d1da45e23374f4902
#
_cell.length_a   1.000
_cell.length_b   1.000
_cell.length_c   1.000
_cell.angle_alpha   90.00
_cell.angle_beta   90.00
_cell.angle_gamma   90.00
#
_symmetry.space_group_name_H-M   'P 1'
#
loop_
_entity.id
_entity.type
_entity.pdbx_description
1 polymer ?
#
loop_
_entity_poly.entity_id
_entity_poly.type
_entity_poly.pdbx_seq_one_letter_code
_entity_poly.pdbx_strand_id
1 'polypeptide(L)'
;MMNIYPDIQNFNKLYIEYNNRFIRYAYGYVKDRAVAEDFVMEGFITYWENRHDLALNTNPPAYILTVIKNKCLNHLQHMQTRYKVTEELKNHSEWVLQTKINTLEACDPDYLFSGEIKSIIDNTLQQLPKKTQHIFLMSRTEGLSYSVIAKKMNLSQKSIEYHISKALEQFRISLKDFI
;
A
#
# COMPACT_ATOMS: atom_id res chain seq x y z
N MET A 1 19.03 -20.00 26.16
CA MET A 1 17.71 -19.31 26.11
C MET A 1 17.87 -18.14 25.16
N MET A 2 17.28 -18.19 23.96
CA MET A 2 17.24 -17.06 23.04
C MET A 2 16.45 -15.92 23.70
N ASN A 3 17.01 -14.72 23.71
CA ASN A 3 16.36 -13.54 24.32
C ASN A 3 15.22 -13.08 23.39
N ILE A 4 14.00 -13.55 23.61
CA ILE A 4 12.81 -13.32 22.78
C ILE A 4 12.33 -11.84 22.84
N TYR A 5 12.72 -11.11 23.88
CA TYR A 5 12.26 -9.74 24.13
C TYR A 5 12.60 -8.71 23.03
N PRO A 6 13.82 -8.68 22.44
CA PRO A 6 14.12 -7.75 21.36
C PRO A 6 13.31 -8.01 20.09
N ASP A 7 13.04 -9.28 19.78
CA ASP A 7 12.27 -9.68 18.59
C ASP A 7 10.82 -9.21 18.67
N ILE A 8 10.19 -9.39 19.86
CA ILE A 8 8.82 -8.93 20.09
C ILE A 8 8.71 -7.42 20.01
N GLN A 9 9.67 -6.68 20.57
CA GLN A 9 9.67 -5.22 20.50
C GLN A 9 9.83 -4.72 19.06
N ASN A 10 10.71 -5.32 18.28
CA ASN A 10 10.90 -4.99 16.86
C ASN A 10 9.65 -5.32 16.04
N PHE A 11 9.04 -6.48 16.31
CA PHE A 11 7.78 -6.87 15.66
C PHE A 11 6.65 -5.89 15.99
N ASN A 12 6.50 -5.49 17.26
CA ASN A 12 5.47 -4.52 17.65
C ASN A 12 5.65 -3.16 16.97
N LYS A 13 6.90 -2.67 16.86
CA LYS A 13 7.19 -1.43 16.12
C LYS A 13 6.79 -1.55 14.66
N LEU A 14 7.18 -2.65 14.02
CA LEU A 14 6.86 -2.96 12.64
C LEU A 14 5.34 -3.03 12.43
N TYR A 15 4.61 -3.69 13.32
CA TYR A 15 3.15 -3.79 13.26
C TYR A 15 2.49 -2.42 13.39
N ILE A 16 2.86 -1.62 14.40
CA ILE A 16 2.30 -0.28 14.61
C ILE A 16 2.55 0.62 13.41
N GLU A 17 3.73 0.56 12.81
CA GLU A 17 4.12 1.41 11.69
C GLU A 17 3.41 1.03 10.39
N TYR A 18 3.29 -0.27 10.08
CA TYR A 18 2.89 -0.74 8.74
C TYR A 18 1.47 -1.30 8.67
N ASN A 19 0.86 -1.77 9.75
CA ASN A 19 -0.45 -2.43 9.72
C ASN A 19 -1.51 -1.62 8.96
N ASN A 20 -1.74 -0.37 9.33
CA ASN A 20 -2.75 0.48 8.67
C ASN A 20 -2.40 0.80 7.21
N ARG A 21 -1.11 0.87 6.87
CA ARG A 21 -0.65 1.11 5.49
C ARG A 21 -0.93 -0.11 4.63
N PHE A 22 -0.63 -1.29 5.13
CA PHE A 22 -0.87 -2.55 4.43
C PHE A 22 -2.36 -2.88 4.28
N ILE A 23 -3.19 -2.58 5.30
CA ILE A 23 -4.65 -2.71 5.17
C ILE A 23 -5.18 -1.81 4.03
N ARG A 24 -4.72 -0.56 3.95
CA ARG A 24 -5.12 0.34 2.85
C ARG A 24 -4.65 -0.17 1.49
N TYR A 25 -3.45 -0.70 1.43
CA TYR A 25 -2.92 -1.33 0.21
C TYR A 25 -3.81 -2.50 -0.22
N ALA A 26 -4.02 -3.48 0.64
CA ALA A 26 -4.85 -4.67 0.35
C ALA A 26 -6.28 -4.27 -0.03
N TYR A 27 -6.92 -3.37 0.75
CA TYR A 27 -8.26 -2.85 0.47
C TYR A 27 -8.37 -2.18 -0.90
N GLY A 28 -7.31 -1.51 -1.36
CA GLY A 28 -7.25 -0.91 -2.70
C GLY A 28 -7.56 -1.92 -3.81
N TYR A 29 -7.16 -3.17 -3.61
CA TYR A 29 -7.36 -4.27 -4.57
C TYR A 29 -8.62 -5.09 -4.30
N VAL A 30 -8.79 -5.58 -3.08
CA VAL A 30 -9.87 -6.55 -2.77
C VAL A 30 -11.23 -5.87 -2.54
N LYS A 31 -11.26 -4.59 -2.16
CA LYS A 31 -12.47 -3.79 -1.87
C LYS A 31 -13.35 -4.34 -0.75
N ASP A 32 -12.86 -5.29 0.02
CA ASP A 32 -13.46 -5.81 1.23
C ASP A 32 -12.50 -5.59 2.40
N ARG A 33 -12.98 -4.92 3.45
CA ARG A 33 -12.12 -4.52 4.56
C ARG A 33 -11.74 -5.71 5.43
N ALA A 34 -12.68 -6.62 5.68
CA ALA A 34 -12.42 -7.81 6.50
C ALA A 34 -11.38 -8.71 5.81
N VAL A 35 -11.54 -8.95 4.50
CA VAL A 35 -10.57 -9.71 3.69
C VAL A 35 -9.20 -9.02 3.68
N ALA A 36 -9.16 -7.69 3.58
CA ALA A 36 -7.90 -6.95 3.61
C ALA A 36 -7.20 -7.07 4.97
N GLU A 37 -7.94 -6.96 6.08
CA GLU A 37 -7.43 -7.13 7.45
C GLU A 37 -6.90 -8.55 7.67
N ASP A 38 -7.61 -9.58 7.19
CA ASP A 38 -7.18 -10.98 7.26
C ASP A 38 -5.86 -11.20 6.50
N PHE A 39 -5.74 -10.70 5.27
CA PHE A 39 -4.51 -10.85 4.48
C PHE A 39 -3.31 -10.17 5.12
N VAL A 40 -3.53 -9.02 5.76
CA VAL A 40 -2.48 -8.29 6.48
C VAL A 40 -2.08 -9.04 7.74
N MET A 41 -3.04 -9.55 8.51
CA MET A 41 -2.77 -10.36 9.70
C MET A 41 -1.93 -11.59 9.32
N GLU A 42 -2.34 -12.33 8.30
CA GLU A 42 -1.60 -13.49 7.82
C GLU A 42 -0.18 -13.11 7.33
N GLY A 43 -0.01 -11.95 6.69
CA GLY A 43 1.30 -11.44 6.29
C GLY A 43 2.24 -11.24 7.48
N PHE A 44 1.77 -10.64 8.56
CA PHE A 44 2.53 -10.46 9.79
C PHE A 44 2.82 -11.80 10.50
N ILE A 45 1.85 -12.71 10.55
CA ILE A 45 2.03 -14.05 11.13
C ILE A 45 3.10 -14.82 10.35
N THR A 46 2.99 -14.86 9.02
CA THR A 46 3.97 -15.54 8.15
C THR A 46 5.39 -14.98 8.35
N TYR A 47 5.54 -13.67 8.47
CA TYR A 47 6.82 -13.06 8.80
C TYR A 47 7.32 -13.51 10.17
N TRP A 48 6.47 -13.46 11.20
CA TRP A 48 6.85 -13.85 12.55
C TRP A 48 7.32 -15.30 12.64
N GLU A 49 6.62 -16.21 11.98
CA GLU A 49 6.96 -17.64 11.94
C GLU A 49 8.30 -17.90 11.24
N ASN A 50 8.54 -17.22 10.13
CA ASN A 50 9.74 -17.48 9.30
C ASN A 50 10.93 -16.57 9.63
N ARG A 51 10.82 -15.60 10.54
CA ARG A 51 11.82 -14.55 10.77
C ARG A 51 13.23 -15.02 11.06
N HIS A 52 13.39 -16.20 11.61
CA HIS A 52 14.70 -16.79 11.93
C HIS A 52 15.36 -17.47 10.74
N ASP A 53 14.58 -17.86 9.74
CA ASP A 53 15.04 -18.55 8.52
C ASP A 53 15.28 -17.57 7.37
N LEU A 54 14.89 -16.31 7.54
CA LEU A 54 15.09 -15.28 6.53
C LEU A 54 16.58 -14.89 6.41
N ALA A 55 16.99 -14.52 5.20
CA ALA A 55 18.33 -13.99 4.97
C ALA A 55 18.57 -12.71 5.77
N LEU A 56 19.82 -12.49 6.22
CA LEU A 56 20.20 -11.34 7.06
C LEU A 56 19.90 -9.96 6.43
N ASN A 57 19.84 -9.90 5.11
CA ASN A 57 19.52 -8.69 4.35
C ASN A 57 18.04 -8.55 3.98
N THR A 58 17.18 -9.46 4.45
CA THR A 58 15.74 -9.39 4.17
C THR A 58 15.16 -8.13 4.80
N ASN A 59 14.44 -7.35 4.01
CA ASN A 59 13.68 -6.18 4.49
C ASN A 59 12.31 -6.65 5.02
N PRO A 60 12.04 -6.61 6.35
CA PRO A 60 10.81 -7.14 6.92
C PRO A 60 9.52 -6.53 6.32
N PRO A 61 9.38 -5.20 6.15
CA PRO A 61 8.21 -4.62 5.48
C PRO A 61 7.99 -5.14 4.06
N ALA A 62 9.06 -5.29 3.27
CA ALA A 62 8.99 -5.81 1.92
C ALA A 62 8.53 -7.27 1.90
N TYR A 63 9.07 -8.11 2.78
CA TYR A 63 8.66 -9.50 2.92
C TYR A 63 7.16 -9.62 3.24
N ILE A 64 6.70 -8.88 4.25
CA ILE A 64 5.28 -8.88 4.66
C ILE A 64 4.40 -8.42 3.49
N LEU A 65 4.80 -7.34 2.81
CA LEU A 65 4.03 -6.83 1.66
C LEU A 65 4.01 -7.84 0.50
N THR A 66 5.07 -8.62 0.30
CA THR A 66 5.10 -9.71 -0.69
C THR A 66 4.06 -10.78 -0.38
N VAL A 67 3.94 -11.19 0.88
CA VAL A 67 2.90 -12.15 1.29
C VAL A 67 1.51 -11.59 1.04
N ILE A 68 1.25 -10.35 1.45
CA ILE A 68 -0.05 -9.67 1.26
C ILE A 68 -0.38 -9.51 -0.23
N LYS A 69 0.59 -9.09 -1.04
CA LYS A 69 0.47 -8.98 -2.49
C LYS A 69 0.02 -10.30 -3.11
N ASN A 70 0.69 -11.40 -2.77
CA ASN A 70 0.37 -12.72 -3.31
C ASN A 70 -1.05 -13.19 -2.91
N LYS A 71 -1.48 -12.88 -1.68
CA LYS A 71 -2.85 -13.16 -1.25
C LYS A 71 -3.88 -12.34 -2.02
N CYS A 72 -3.64 -11.06 -2.21
CA CYS A 72 -4.49 -10.20 -3.03
C CYS A 72 -4.56 -10.71 -4.48
N LEU A 73 -3.42 -11.08 -5.06
CA LEU A 73 -3.34 -11.62 -6.42
C LEU A 73 -4.16 -12.90 -6.57
N ASN A 74 -3.95 -13.87 -5.68
CA ASN A 74 -4.71 -15.12 -5.68
C ASN A 74 -6.22 -14.87 -5.55
N HIS A 75 -6.62 -13.96 -4.65
CA HIS A 75 -8.03 -13.59 -4.48
C HIS A 75 -8.64 -13.02 -5.76
N LEU A 76 -7.95 -12.09 -6.45
CA LEU A 76 -8.42 -11.50 -7.70
C LEU A 76 -8.48 -12.52 -8.85
N GLN A 77 -7.50 -13.43 -8.93
CA GLN A 77 -7.49 -14.52 -9.92
C GLN A 77 -8.64 -15.50 -9.67
N HIS A 78 -8.94 -15.84 -8.43
CA HIS A 78 -10.11 -16.65 -8.09
C HIS A 78 -11.42 -15.94 -8.46
N MET A 79 -11.55 -14.65 -8.20
CA MET A 79 -12.72 -13.87 -8.65
C MET A 79 -12.85 -13.91 -10.18
N GLN A 80 -11.75 -13.68 -10.90
CA GLN A 80 -11.75 -13.72 -12.37
C GLN A 80 -12.24 -15.07 -12.91
N THR A 81 -11.77 -16.17 -12.31
CA THR A 81 -12.20 -17.53 -12.72
C THR A 81 -13.69 -17.75 -12.46
N ARG A 82 -14.19 -17.35 -11.29
CA ARG A 82 -15.62 -17.46 -10.93
C ARG A 82 -16.49 -16.68 -11.91
N TYR A 83 -16.10 -15.45 -12.24
CA TYR A 83 -16.87 -14.62 -13.18
C TYR A 83 -16.88 -15.17 -14.60
N LYS A 84 -15.77 -15.73 -15.08
CA LYS A 84 -15.74 -16.41 -16.41
C LYS A 84 -16.69 -17.59 -16.50
N VAL A 85 -16.89 -18.32 -15.40
CA VAL A 85 -17.81 -19.47 -15.33
C VAL A 85 -19.28 -19.02 -15.29
N THR A 86 -19.58 -17.84 -14.76
CA THR A 86 -20.96 -17.35 -14.60
C THR A 86 -21.45 -16.43 -15.72
N GLU A 87 -20.63 -16.14 -16.73
CA GLU A 87 -20.92 -15.19 -17.84
C GLU A 87 -21.39 -13.79 -17.38
N GLU A 88 -21.19 -13.44 -16.11
CA GLU A 88 -21.76 -12.23 -15.49
C GLU A 88 -20.95 -10.95 -15.71
N LEU A 89 -19.78 -11.03 -16.32
CA LEU A 89 -18.93 -9.84 -16.50
C LEU A 89 -19.24 -9.09 -17.79
N LYS A 90 -19.66 -7.85 -17.64
CA LYS A 90 -19.56 -6.84 -18.71
C LYS A 90 -18.08 -6.52 -18.96
N ASN A 91 -17.68 -6.36 -20.22
CA ASN A 91 -16.29 -6.10 -20.67
C ASN A 91 -15.50 -5.08 -19.82
N HIS A 92 -16.18 -4.06 -19.29
CA HIS A 92 -15.55 -3.04 -18.44
C HIS A 92 -15.07 -3.60 -17.08
N SER A 93 -15.85 -4.46 -16.44
CA SER A 93 -15.50 -5.05 -15.13
C SER A 93 -14.33 -6.04 -15.27
N GLU A 94 -14.28 -6.77 -16.38
CA GLU A 94 -13.17 -7.67 -16.71
C GLU A 94 -11.87 -6.89 -16.95
N TRP A 95 -11.93 -5.80 -17.69
CA TRP A 95 -10.79 -4.92 -17.92
C TRP A 95 -10.24 -4.32 -16.61
N VAL A 96 -11.12 -3.84 -15.73
CA VAL A 96 -10.72 -3.31 -14.40
C VAL A 96 -10.04 -4.38 -13.56
N LEU A 97 -10.58 -5.59 -13.54
CA LEU A 97 -10.02 -6.70 -12.78
C LEU A 97 -8.65 -7.11 -13.34
N GLN A 98 -8.52 -7.25 -14.66
CA GLN A 98 -7.24 -7.56 -15.30
C GLN A 98 -6.19 -6.48 -15.06
N THR A 99 -6.57 -5.20 -15.10
CA THR A 99 -5.66 -4.08 -14.79
C THR A 99 -5.14 -4.16 -13.36
N LYS A 100 -5.97 -4.54 -12.38
CA LYS A 100 -5.55 -4.74 -11.00
C LYS A 100 -4.57 -5.90 -10.85
N ILE A 101 -4.83 -7.02 -11.53
CA ILE A 101 -3.95 -8.19 -11.54
C ILE A 101 -2.58 -7.79 -12.11
N ASN A 102 -2.55 -7.18 -13.28
CA ASN A 102 -1.30 -6.76 -13.92
C ASN A 102 -0.51 -5.77 -13.05
N THR A 103 -1.20 -4.83 -12.38
CA THR A 103 -0.55 -3.88 -11.47
C THR A 103 0.07 -4.58 -10.26
N LEU A 104 -0.61 -5.59 -9.69
CA LEU A 104 -0.04 -6.38 -8.59
C LEU A 104 1.14 -7.23 -9.04
N GLU A 105 1.07 -7.86 -10.20
CA GLU A 105 2.15 -8.67 -10.75
C GLU A 105 3.41 -7.84 -10.98
N ALA A 106 3.26 -6.62 -11.51
CA ALA A 106 4.36 -5.68 -11.73
C ALA A 106 4.93 -5.06 -10.45
N CYS A 107 4.21 -5.13 -9.32
CA CYS A 107 4.67 -4.59 -8.05
C CYS A 107 5.83 -5.41 -7.48
N ASP A 108 6.99 -4.77 -7.27
CA ASP A 108 8.13 -5.36 -6.55
C ASP A 108 8.25 -4.72 -5.15
N PRO A 109 7.87 -5.43 -4.07
CA PRO A 109 7.96 -4.91 -2.71
C PRO A 109 9.38 -4.59 -2.25
N ASP A 110 10.39 -5.38 -2.61
CA ASP A 110 11.77 -5.11 -2.22
C ASP A 110 12.24 -3.79 -2.83
N TYR A 111 11.87 -3.54 -4.06
CA TYR A 111 12.18 -2.30 -4.73
C TYR A 111 11.42 -1.10 -4.12
N LEU A 112 10.13 -1.26 -3.77
CA LEU A 112 9.34 -0.22 -3.09
C LEU A 112 9.95 0.24 -1.76
N PHE A 113 10.64 -0.64 -1.07
CA PHE A 113 11.33 -0.34 0.18
C PHE A 113 12.83 -0.04 -0.01
N SER A 114 13.30 0.09 -1.25
CA SER A 114 14.68 0.47 -1.53
C SER A 114 14.96 1.90 -1.07
N GLY A 115 16.21 2.15 -0.67
CA GLY A 115 16.66 3.50 -0.27
C GLY A 115 16.54 4.51 -1.41
N GLU A 116 16.62 4.06 -2.66
CA GLU A 116 16.51 4.89 -3.85
C GLU A 116 15.10 5.45 -4.02
N ILE A 117 14.07 4.61 -4.00
CA ILE A 117 12.67 5.07 -4.07
C ILE A 117 12.32 5.96 -2.88
N LYS A 118 12.79 5.62 -1.68
CA LYS A 118 12.58 6.47 -0.52
C LYS A 118 13.17 7.87 -0.73
N SER A 119 14.39 7.94 -1.25
CA SER A 119 15.05 9.23 -1.57
C SER A 119 14.26 10.04 -2.60
N ILE A 120 13.75 9.40 -3.66
CA ILE A 120 12.93 10.07 -4.68
C ILE A 120 11.64 10.60 -4.07
N ILE A 121 10.96 9.81 -3.24
CA ILE A 121 9.73 10.22 -2.54
C ILE A 121 9.99 11.42 -1.64
N ASP A 122 11.03 11.38 -0.81
CA ASP A 122 11.38 12.45 0.11
C ASP A 122 11.74 13.74 -0.65
N ASN A 123 12.52 13.65 -1.72
CA ASN A 123 12.86 14.78 -2.57
C ASN A 123 11.62 15.37 -3.27
N THR A 124 10.73 14.52 -3.80
CA THR A 124 9.49 14.97 -4.43
C THR A 124 8.59 15.69 -3.43
N LEU A 125 8.44 15.15 -2.22
CA LEU A 125 7.69 15.79 -1.14
C LEU A 125 8.25 17.17 -0.80
N GLN A 126 9.58 17.32 -0.72
CA GLN A 126 10.22 18.60 -0.41
C GLN A 126 10.01 19.66 -1.50
N GLN A 127 9.89 19.24 -2.76
CA GLN A 127 9.65 20.13 -3.91
C GLN A 127 8.19 20.61 -4.01
N LEU A 128 7.25 19.93 -3.33
CA LEU A 128 5.85 20.36 -3.32
C LEU A 128 5.69 21.68 -2.54
N PRO A 129 4.78 22.58 -2.99
CA PRO A 129 4.38 23.73 -2.20
C PRO A 129 3.93 23.29 -0.80
N LYS A 130 4.35 24.00 0.24
CA LYS A 130 4.11 23.64 1.67
C LYS A 130 2.67 23.22 1.96
N LYS A 131 1.69 23.96 1.40
CA LYS A 131 0.27 23.66 1.56
C LYS A 131 -0.11 22.32 0.91
N THR A 132 0.39 22.05 -0.30
CA THR A 132 0.16 20.78 -1.02
C THR A 132 0.79 19.62 -0.29
N GLN A 133 2.04 19.77 0.15
CA GLN A 133 2.75 18.78 0.97
C GLN A 133 1.95 18.43 2.23
N HIS A 134 1.50 19.42 2.98
CA HIS A 134 0.75 19.21 4.22
C HIS A 134 -0.58 18.46 3.99
N ILE A 135 -1.35 18.88 2.99
CA ILE A 135 -2.59 18.21 2.60
C ILE A 135 -2.33 16.76 2.17
N PHE A 136 -1.27 16.53 1.40
CA PHE A 136 -0.91 15.20 0.93
C PHE A 136 -0.51 14.28 2.09
N LEU A 137 0.30 14.75 3.04
CA LEU A 137 0.70 14.00 4.24
C LEU A 137 -0.51 13.66 5.12
N MET A 138 -1.41 14.61 5.39
CA MET A 138 -2.65 14.34 6.12
C MET A 138 -3.48 13.23 5.46
N SER A 139 -3.56 13.22 4.13
CA SER A 139 -4.32 12.18 3.42
C SER A 139 -3.60 10.83 3.43
N ARG A 140 -2.29 10.80 3.22
CA ARG A 140 -1.54 9.55 2.98
C ARG A 140 -0.93 8.97 4.25
N THR A 141 -0.42 9.79 5.13
CA THR A 141 0.24 9.36 6.38
C THR A 141 -0.76 9.25 7.52
N GLU A 142 -1.60 10.29 7.73
CA GLU A 142 -2.61 10.27 8.79
C GLU A 142 -3.91 9.55 8.37
N GLY A 143 -4.10 9.27 7.09
CA GLY A 143 -5.27 8.55 6.55
C GLY A 143 -6.58 9.32 6.63
N LEU A 144 -6.53 10.64 6.75
CA LEU A 144 -7.71 11.47 6.87
C LEU A 144 -8.50 11.55 5.57
N SER A 145 -9.83 11.55 5.67
CA SER A 145 -10.70 11.78 4.51
C SER A 145 -10.62 13.24 4.02
N TYR A 146 -10.91 13.46 2.75
CA TYR A 146 -10.88 14.80 2.15
C TYR A 146 -11.82 15.78 2.85
N SER A 147 -12.97 15.31 3.35
CA SER A 147 -13.90 16.13 4.11
C SER A 147 -13.33 16.57 5.46
N VAL A 148 -12.57 15.71 6.15
CA VAL A 148 -11.89 16.03 7.41
C VAL A 148 -10.76 17.00 7.17
N ILE A 149 -9.94 16.79 6.13
CA ILE A 149 -8.83 17.69 5.76
C ILE A 149 -9.38 19.06 5.39
N ALA A 150 -10.48 19.12 4.62
CA ALA A 150 -11.13 20.37 4.22
C ALA A 150 -11.55 21.20 5.44
N LYS A 151 -12.17 20.58 6.44
CA LYS A 151 -12.51 21.22 7.71
C LYS A 151 -11.29 21.72 8.47
N LYS A 152 -10.26 20.87 8.64
CA LYS A 152 -9.01 21.22 9.35
C LYS A 152 -8.26 22.39 8.70
N MET A 153 -8.25 22.45 7.37
CA MET A 153 -7.52 23.46 6.59
C MET A 153 -8.35 24.69 6.25
N ASN A 154 -9.63 24.71 6.62
CA ASN A 154 -10.61 25.74 6.23
C ASN A 154 -10.64 25.95 4.70
N LEU A 155 -10.77 24.84 3.96
CA LEU A 155 -10.82 24.80 2.51
C LEU A 155 -12.05 24.03 2.03
N SER A 156 -12.42 24.22 0.75
CA SER A 156 -13.40 23.35 0.10
C SER A 156 -12.82 21.97 -0.20
N GLN A 157 -13.64 20.94 -0.21
CA GLN A 157 -13.24 19.59 -0.58
C GLN A 157 -12.62 19.55 -2.00
N LYS A 158 -13.15 20.34 -2.92
CA LYS A 158 -12.64 20.52 -4.28
C LYS A 158 -11.21 21.07 -4.31
N SER A 159 -10.89 21.97 -3.36
CA SER A 159 -9.51 22.47 -3.19
C SER A 159 -8.57 21.38 -2.68
N ILE A 160 -9.04 20.49 -1.78
CA ILE A 160 -8.24 19.34 -1.32
C ILE A 160 -7.95 18.39 -2.48
N GLU A 161 -8.96 18.03 -3.27
CA GLU A 161 -8.83 17.20 -4.47
C GLU A 161 -7.79 17.77 -5.46
N TYR A 162 -7.82 19.08 -5.70
CA TYR A 162 -6.84 19.76 -6.54
C TYR A 162 -5.40 19.58 -6.01
N HIS A 163 -5.18 19.82 -4.71
CA HIS A 163 -3.84 19.65 -4.12
C HIS A 163 -3.37 18.21 -4.14
N ILE A 164 -4.24 17.24 -3.89
CA ILE A 164 -3.90 15.81 -3.98
C ILE A 164 -3.54 15.44 -5.43
N SER A 165 -4.33 15.85 -6.42
CA SER A 165 -4.06 15.59 -7.84
C SER A 165 -2.73 16.17 -8.27
N LYS A 166 -2.43 17.41 -7.86
CA LYS A 166 -1.14 18.06 -8.15
C LYS A 166 0.05 17.32 -7.53
N ALA A 167 -0.10 16.83 -6.29
CA ALA A 167 0.95 16.02 -5.66
C ALA A 167 1.17 14.71 -6.41
N LEU A 168 0.09 14.00 -6.75
CA LEU A 168 0.16 12.73 -7.48
C LEU A 168 0.78 12.89 -8.89
N GLU A 169 0.52 14.01 -9.56
CA GLU A 169 1.15 14.34 -10.84
C GLU A 169 2.67 14.44 -10.69
N GLN A 170 3.16 15.15 -9.67
CA GLN A 170 4.60 15.28 -9.42
C GLN A 170 5.24 13.92 -9.08
N PHE A 171 4.58 13.09 -8.28
CA PHE A 171 5.06 11.73 -8.01
C PHE A 171 5.11 10.87 -9.27
N ARG A 172 4.11 10.98 -10.16
CA ARG A 172 4.10 10.26 -11.45
C ARG A 172 5.27 10.65 -12.32
N ILE A 173 5.64 11.94 -12.33
CA ILE A 173 6.80 12.45 -13.08
C ILE A 173 8.09 11.93 -12.45
N SER A 174 8.25 12.04 -11.14
CA SER A 174 9.49 11.66 -10.42
C SER A 174 9.74 10.14 -10.42
N LEU A 175 8.67 9.35 -10.49
CA LEU A 175 8.74 7.88 -10.48
C LEU A 175 8.54 7.27 -11.88
N LYS A 176 8.60 8.07 -12.94
CA LYS A 176 8.31 7.61 -14.31
C LYS A 176 9.17 6.44 -14.77
N ASP A 177 10.43 6.42 -14.36
CA ASP A 177 11.38 5.37 -14.73
C ASP A 177 11.27 4.11 -13.84
N PHE A 178 10.32 4.12 -12.88
CA PHE A 178 10.11 3.10 -11.86
C PHE A 178 8.68 2.53 -11.88
N ILE A 179 7.81 3.00 -12.74
CA ILE A 179 6.43 2.57 -12.96
C ILE A 179 6.25 2.38 -14.48
#